data_c4206bef0c1d55ac15f6fc18389b0477
#
_entry.id   c4206bef0c1d55ac15f6fc18389b0477
#
_cell.length_a   1.000
_cell.length_b   1.000
_cell.length_c   1.000
_cell.angle_alpha   90.00
_cell.angle_beta   90.00
_cell.angle_gamma   90.00
#
_symmetry.space_group_name_H-M   'P 1'
#
loop_
_entity.id
_entity.type
_entity.pdbx_description
1 polymer ?
#
loop_
_entity_poly.entity_id
_entity_poly.type
_entity_poly.pdbx_seq_one_letter_code
_entity_poly.pdbx_strand_id
1 'polypeptide(L)'
;MGDMELIEYIQKDIETLEHYYEFEVDRFAFHRCGSNPTILEKYVEVPNKINCYAKEFFHYFQGEKPNEIRVRYVADSNHKWKYGHPLDLDFSKVNKIQLLTHPYSWTEKGITDNYSNYTLLIKERNDELISSMNTETRTFPREILENIG
;
A
#
# COMPACT_ATOMS: atom_id res chain seq x y z
N MET A 1 2.09 23.02 -1.74
CA MET A 1 3.00 22.21 -2.60
C MET A 1 2.56 22.41 -4.05
N GLY A 2 3.43 22.94 -4.88
CA GLY A 2 3.21 23.09 -6.33
C GLY A 2 3.37 21.76 -7.04
N ASP A 3 2.85 21.67 -8.28
CA ASP A 3 2.93 20.40 -9.03
C ASP A 3 4.39 20.02 -9.36
N MET A 4 5.25 20.99 -9.64
CA MET A 4 6.70 20.77 -9.84
C MET A 4 7.39 20.18 -8.61
N GLU A 5 7.13 20.73 -7.45
CA GLU A 5 7.67 20.25 -6.17
C GLU A 5 7.20 18.81 -5.88
N LEU A 6 5.94 18.48 -6.17
CA LEU A 6 5.43 17.13 -6.02
C LEU A 6 6.12 16.13 -6.96
N ILE A 7 6.37 16.50 -8.19
CA ILE A 7 7.10 15.68 -9.17
C ILE A 7 8.51 15.39 -8.69
N GLU A 8 9.23 16.40 -8.20
CA GLU A 8 10.58 16.25 -7.65
C GLU A 8 10.62 15.28 -6.45
N TYR A 9 9.63 15.35 -5.55
CA TYR A 9 9.53 14.40 -4.43
C TYR A 9 9.30 12.96 -4.91
N ILE A 10 8.37 12.76 -5.85
CA ILE A 10 8.11 11.43 -6.40
C ILE A 10 9.35 10.86 -7.09
N GLN A 11 10.05 11.66 -7.88
CA GLN A 11 11.29 11.25 -8.54
C GLN A 11 12.36 10.83 -7.53
N LYS A 12 12.56 11.63 -6.48
CA LYS A 12 13.52 11.32 -5.43
C LYS A 12 13.18 10.03 -4.67
N ASP A 13 11.91 9.80 -4.38
CA ASP A 13 11.47 8.57 -3.73
C ASP A 13 11.70 7.35 -4.63
N ILE A 14 11.41 7.47 -5.93
CA ILE A 14 11.67 6.44 -6.93
C ILE A 14 13.17 6.15 -7.03
N GLU A 15 14.01 7.16 -7.20
CA GLU A 15 15.48 7.02 -7.27
C GLU A 15 16.03 6.35 -6.00
N THR A 16 15.47 6.68 -4.84
CA THR A 16 15.85 6.06 -3.57
C THR A 16 15.53 4.56 -3.57
N LEU A 17 14.33 4.18 -4.01
CA LEU A 17 13.92 2.76 -4.07
C LEU A 17 14.75 2.00 -5.12
N GLU A 18 14.95 2.56 -6.30
CA GLU A 18 15.75 1.97 -7.36
C GLU A 18 17.21 1.75 -6.90
N HIS A 19 17.77 2.71 -6.15
CA HIS A 19 19.11 2.60 -5.59
C HIS A 19 19.25 1.50 -4.54
N TYR A 20 18.29 1.43 -3.58
CA TYR A 20 18.38 0.46 -2.47
C TYR A 20 18.07 -0.98 -2.88
N TYR A 21 17.16 -1.16 -3.83
CA TYR A 21 16.65 -2.49 -4.19
C TYR A 21 17.14 -2.99 -5.54
N GLU A 22 17.93 -2.19 -6.26
CA GLU A 22 18.55 -2.56 -7.55
C GLU A 22 17.53 -3.03 -8.60
N PHE A 23 16.32 -2.43 -8.62
CA PHE A 23 15.30 -2.70 -9.64
C PHE A 23 14.68 -1.43 -10.20
N GLU A 24 14.16 -1.48 -11.40
CA GLU A 24 13.48 -0.36 -12.03
C GLU A 24 12.04 -0.22 -11.50
N VAL A 25 11.69 0.99 -11.05
CA VAL A 25 10.31 1.37 -10.69
C VAL A 25 9.64 2.02 -11.89
N ASP A 26 8.71 1.34 -12.54
CA ASP A 26 8.01 1.84 -13.73
C ASP A 26 6.68 2.56 -13.41
N ARG A 27 6.19 2.46 -12.17
CA ARG A 27 4.89 3.02 -11.76
C ARG A 27 4.86 3.45 -10.31
N PHE A 28 3.93 4.34 -9.99
CA PHE A 28 3.69 4.83 -8.64
C PHE A 28 2.20 4.98 -8.35
N ALA A 29 1.86 5.07 -7.08
CA ALA A 29 0.52 5.33 -6.58
C ALA A 29 0.56 6.23 -5.36
N PHE A 30 -0.45 7.08 -5.19
CA PHE A 30 -0.57 7.90 -4.00
C PHE A 30 -1.14 7.11 -2.83
N HIS A 31 -0.56 7.29 -1.65
CA HIS A 31 -1.04 6.71 -0.40
C HIS A 31 -1.88 7.72 0.38
N ARG A 32 -2.99 7.25 0.98
CA ARG A 32 -3.87 8.06 1.87
C ARG A 32 -4.43 9.34 1.23
N CYS A 33 -4.95 9.26 0.04
CA CYS A 33 -5.58 10.39 -0.62
C CYS A 33 -6.96 10.80 -0.03
N GLY A 34 -7.43 10.12 1.01
CA GLY A 34 -8.77 10.28 1.55
C GLY A 34 -9.11 11.65 2.12
N SER A 35 -8.12 12.47 2.49
CA SER A 35 -8.33 13.86 2.93
C SER A 35 -8.27 14.88 1.79
N ASN A 36 -7.80 14.49 0.62
CA ASN A 36 -7.74 15.33 -0.57
C ASN A 36 -7.91 14.46 -1.83
N PRO A 37 -9.16 14.13 -2.20
CA PRO A 37 -9.46 13.32 -3.38
C PRO A 37 -8.96 13.96 -4.69
N THR A 38 -8.74 15.28 -4.71
CA THR A 38 -8.22 15.98 -5.89
C THR A 38 -6.79 15.57 -6.24
N ILE A 39 -6.01 15.01 -5.30
CA ILE A 39 -4.67 14.48 -5.60
C ILE A 39 -4.75 13.23 -6.50
N LEU A 40 -5.77 12.38 -6.33
CA LEU A 40 -5.99 11.23 -7.21
C LEU A 40 -6.39 11.65 -8.62
N GLU A 41 -7.12 12.77 -8.71
CA GLU A 41 -7.56 13.34 -9.99
C GLU A 41 -6.49 14.21 -10.64
N LYS A 42 -5.48 14.66 -9.87
CA LYS A 42 -4.37 15.39 -10.43
C LYS A 42 -3.56 14.46 -11.30
N TYR A 43 -3.54 14.81 -12.58
CA TYR A 43 -2.62 14.21 -13.51
C TYR A 43 -1.21 14.75 -13.20
N VAL A 44 -0.44 13.96 -12.44
CA VAL A 44 0.96 14.24 -12.21
C VAL A 44 1.74 13.36 -13.18
N GLU A 45 2.36 13.99 -14.15
CA GLU A 45 3.28 13.33 -15.07
C GLU A 45 4.67 13.28 -14.45
N VAL A 46 5.13 12.08 -14.16
CA VAL A 46 6.55 11.83 -13.89
C VAL A 46 7.14 11.17 -15.14
N PRO A 47 8.21 11.73 -15.74
CA PRO A 47 8.77 11.20 -16.98
C PRO A 47 9.05 9.69 -16.90
N ASN A 48 8.55 8.94 -17.88
CA ASN A 48 8.72 7.49 -17.99
C ASN A 48 8.11 6.66 -16.84
N LYS A 49 7.24 7.24 -16.00
CA LYS A 49 6.59 6.54 -14.90
C LYS A 49 5.07 6.60 -15.04
N ILE A 50 4.39 5.52 -14.68
CA ILE A 50 2.94 5.40 -14.78
C ILE A 50 2.31 5.75 -13.43
N ASN A 51 1.43 6.75 -13.40
CA ASN A 51 0.55 6.98 -12.26
C ASN A 51 -0.60 5.97 -12.29
N CYS A 52 -0.64 5.04 -11.33
CA CYS A 52 -1.68 4.00 -11.26
C CYS A 52 -3.09 4.54 -11.04
N TYR A 53 -3.21 5.78 -10.57
CA TYR A 53 -4.50 6.47 -10.39
C TYR A 53 -4.77 7.51 -11.49
N ALA A 54 -3.98 7.51 -12.56
CA ALA A 54 -4.26 8.39 -13.69
C ALA A 54 -5.65 8.14 -14.26
N LYS A 55 -6.26 9.21 -14.74
CA LYS A 55 -7.66 9.24 -15.20
C LYS A 55 -7.97 8.16 -16.23
N GLU A 56 -7.04 7.89 -17.15
CA GLU A 56 -7.17 6.86 -18.18
C GLU A 56 -7.25 5.43 -17.63
N PHE A 57 -6.76 5.19 -16.41
CA PHE A 57 -6.87 3.89 -15.76
C PHE A 57 -8.07 3.81 -14.83
N PHE A 58 -8.39 4.88 -14.12
CA PHE A 58 -9.37 4.89 -13.05
C PHE A 58 -10.80 5.18 -13.52
N HIS A 59 -10.97 6.05 -14.52
CA HIS A 59 -12.31 6.38 -15.05
C HIS A 59 -12.96 5.25 -15.84
N TYR A 60 -12.18 4.34 -16.40
CA TYR A 60 -12.70 3.15 -17.09
C TYR A 60 -13.36 2.15 -16.15
N PHE A 61 -13.14 2.27 -14.86
CA PHE A 61 -13.77 1.46 -13.84
C PHE A 61 -15.29 1.66 -13.78
N GLN A 62 -15.77 2.86 -14.06
CA GLN A 62 -17.19 3.22 -13.96
C GLN A 62 -18.02 2.92 -15.21
N GLY A 63 -17.41 2.35 -16.22
CA GLY A 63 -18.13 1.89 -17.43
C GLY A 63 -18.47 2.98 -18.44
N GLU A 64 -17.86 4.16 -18.32
CA GLU A 64 -18.14 5.32 -19.19
C GLU A 64 -17.66 5.16 -20.65
N LYS A 65 -16.77 4.18 -20.90
CA LYS A 65 -16.36 3.82 -22.27
C LYS A 65 -16.39 2.29 -22.46
N PRO A 66 -17.53 1.73 -22.90
CA PRO A 66 -17.74 0.29 -22.90
C PRO A 66 -16.86 -0.53 -23.86
N ASN A 67 -16.13 0.09 -24.78
CA ASN A 67 -15.52 -0.65 -25.89
C ASN A 67 -13.99 -0.72 -25.89
N GLU A 68 -13.26 -0.05 -24.97
CA GLU A 68 -11.81 0.02 -25.10
C GLU A 68 -11.05 -0.72 -24.00
N ILE A 69 -11.13 -0.27 -22.75
CA ILE A 69 -10.43 -0.94 -21.64
C ILE A 69 -11.35 -0.96 -20.43
N ARG A 70 -11.72 -2.15 -19.99
CA ARG A 70 -12.46 -2.34 -18.73
C ARG A 70 -11.47 -2.61 -17.63
N VAL A 71 -11.19 -1.60 -16.81
CA VAL A 71 -10.39 -1.75 -15.60
C VAL A 71 -11.32 -2.11 -14.44
N ARG A 72 -11.07 -3.24 -13.81
CA ARG A 72 -11.74 -3.65 -12.57
C ARG A 72 -10.84 -3.32 -11.39
N TYR A 73 -11.32 -2.44 -10.53
CA TYR A 73 -10.65 -2.15 -9.27
C TYR A 73 -11.10 -3.12 -8.18
N VAL A 74 -10.17 -3.69 -7.45
CA VAL A 74 -10.38 -4.50 -6.24
C VAL A 74 -9.39 -4.11 -5.16
N ALA A 75 -9.84 -4.11 -3.92
CA ALA A 75 -9.01 -3.70 -2.78
C ALA A 75 -9.40 -4.47 -1.51
N ASP A 76 -8.40 -4.80 -0.69
CA ASP A 76 -8.56 -5.43 0.62
C ASP A 76 -8.63 -4.42 1.78
N SER A 77 -9.00 -3.18 1.49
CA SER A 77 -9.03 -2.09 2.46
C SER A 77 -9.84 -2.43 3.72
N ASN A 78 -9.25 -2.23 4.89
CA ASN A 78 -9.83 -2.60 6.19
C ASN A 78 -10.20 -4.08 6.30
N HIS A 79 -9.37 -4.98 5.76
CA HIS A 79 -9.59 -6.43 5.69
C HIS A 79 -10.90 -6.84 4.97
N LYS A 80 -11.42 -5.97 4.10
CA LYS A 80 -12.67 -6.23 3.37
C LYS A 80 -12.48 -6.02 1.87
N TRP A 81 -12.85 -7.03 1.11
CA TRP A 81 -12.93 -6.96 -0.35
C TRP A 81 -14.24 -6.29 -0.78
N LYS A 82 -14.38 -4.98 -0.47
CA LYS A 82 -15.60 -4.20 -0.72
C LYS A 82 -16.07 -4.25 -2.18
N TYR A 83 -15.13 -4.35 -3.11
CA TYR A 83 -15.40 -4.33 -4.55
C TYR A 83 -15.34 -5.71 -5.20
N GLY A 84 -15.43 -6.79 -4.40
CA GLY A 84 -15.32 -8.18 -4.81
C GLY A 84 -13.93 -8.76 -4.57
N HIS A 85 -13.87 -10.06 -4.34
CA HIS A 85 -12.61 -10.77 -4.15
C HIS A 85 -11.93 -11.06 -5.50
N PRO A 86 -10.60 -10.98 -5.62
CA PRO A 86 -9.90 -11.22 -6.89
C PRO A 86 -10.21 -12.59 -7.50
N LEU A 87 -10.41 -13.62 -6.68
CA LEU A 87 -10.72 -14.98 -7.14
C LEU A 87 -12.13 -15.13 -7.71
N ASP A 88 -13.04 -14.18 -7.42
CA ASP A 88 -14.43 -14.21 -7.91
C ASP A 88 -14.60 -13.44 -9.22
N LEU A 89 -13.50 -12.90 -9.76
CA LEU A 89 -13.55 -12.10 -10.98
C LEU A 89 -13.76 -12.97 -12.22
N ASP A 90 -14.72 -12.58 -13.03
CA ASP A 90 -14.91 -13.14 -14.35
C ASP A 90 -13.95 -12.46 -15.36
N PHE A 91 -12.80 -13.08 -15.58
CA PHE A 91 -11.77 -12.57 -16.50
C PHE A 91 -12.21 -12.50 -17.95
N SER A 92 -13.33 -13.12 -18.32
CA SER A 92 -13.91 -12.94 -19.67
C SER A 92 -14.54 -11.57 -19.87
N LYS A 93 -14.88 -10.89 -18.77
CA LYS A 93 -15.55 -9.58 -18.74
C LYS A 93 -14.64 -8.40 -18.42
N VAL A 94 -13.42 -8.67 -17.96
CA VAL A 94 -12.45 -7.64 -17.56
C VAL A 94 -11.15 -7.81 -18.32
N ASN A 95 -10.68 -6.73 -18.94
CA ASN A 95 -9.44 -6.76 -19.70
C ASN A 95 -8.23 -6.36 -18.85
N LYS A 96 -8.47 -5.67 -17.74
CA LYS A 96 -7.45 -5.11 -16.88
C LYS A 96 -7.93 -5.05 -15.43
N ILE A 97 -7.06 -5.36 -14.50
CA ILE A 97 -7.33 -5.30 -13.07
C ILE A 97 -6.36 -4.33 -12.42
N GLN A 98 -6.89 -3.46 -11.57
CA GLN A 98 -6.11 -2.72 -10.60
C GLN A 98 -6.38 -3.29 -9.22
N LEU A 99 -5.36 -3.95 -8.67
CA LEU A 99 -5.40 -4.60 -7.38
C LEU A 99 -4.64 -3.76 -6.36
N LEU A 100 -5.34 -3.25 -5.36
CA LEU A 100 -4.76 -2.62 -4.17
C LEU A 100 -4.75 -3.61 -3.03
N THR A 101 -3.57 -3.87 -2.48
CA THR A 101 -3.38 -4.79 -1.37
C THR A 101 -2.61 -4.14 -0.23
N HIS A 102 -2.89 -4.59 0.98
CA HIS A 102 -2.23 -4.12 2.19
C HIS A 102 -1.55 -5.32 2.86
N PRO A 103 -0.23 -5.50 2.71
CA PRO A 103 0.48 -6.65 3.27
C PRO A 103 0.28 -6.86 4.77
N TYR A 104 0.06 -5.79 5.52
CA TYR A 104 -0.24 -5.88 6.95
C TYR A 104 -1.54 -6.67 7.25
N SER A 105 -2.44 -6.80 6.27
CA SER A 105 -3.66 -7.59 6.37
C SER A 105 -3.42 -9.09 6.14
N TRP A 106 -2.25 -9.47 5.65
CA TRP A 106 -1.94 -10.85 5.28
C TRP A 106 -1.25 -11.54 6.46
N THR A 107 -2.05 -12.13 7.33
CA THR A 107 -1.56 -12.86 8.49
C THR A 107 -1.88 -14.34 8.35
N GLU A 108 -0.96 -15.21 8.77
CA GLU A 108 -1.21 -16.66 8.81
C GLU A 108 -2.42 -17.03 9.68
N LYS A 109 -2.73 -16.19 10.67
CA LYS A 109 -3.86 -16.35 11.58
C LYS A 109 -5.20 -15.93 10.98
N GLY A 110 -5.22 -15.37 9.77
CA GLY A 110 -6.45 -14.94 9.12
C GLY A 110 -7.20 -13.84 9.88
N ILE A 111 -6.47 -12.89 10.48
CA ILE A 111 -7.08 -11.77 11.21
C ILE A 111 -7.90 -10.92 10.25
N THR A 112 -9.14 -10.62 10.61
CA THR A 112 -10.13 -9.97 9.74
C THR A 112 -10.51 -8.55 10.17
N ASP A 113 -9.87 -8.01 11.20
CA ASP A 113 -10.12 -6.67 11.69
C ASP A 113 -8.85 -5.93 12.07
N ASN A 114 -8.90 -4.60 11.94
CA ASN A 114 -7.74 -3.74 12.18
C ASN A 114 -7.28 -3.76 13.65
N TYR A 115 -8.20 -3.83 14.60
CA TYR A 115 -7.85 -3.79 16.01
C TYR A 115 -7.00 -5.00 16.41
N SER A 116 -7.48 -6.19 16.09
CA SER A 116 -6.75 -7.44 16.36
C SER A 116 -5.40 -7.48 15.63
N ASN A 117 -5.37 -7.00 14.38
CA ASN A 117 -4.14 -6.97 13.60
C ASN A 117 -3.11 -6.00 14.18
N TYR A 118 -3.50 -4.77 14.53
CA TYR A 118 -2.57 -3.82 15.14
C TYR A 118 -2.11 -4.28 16.53
N THR A 119 -2.98 -4.89 17.33
CA THR A 119 -2.61 -5.47 18.62
C THR A 119 -1.53 -6.54 18.45
N LEU A 120 -1.71 -7.43 17.46
CA LEU A 120 -0.69 -8.44 17.14
C LEU A 120 0.62 -7.82 16.70
N LEU A 121 0.60 -6.85 15.77
CA LEU A 121 1.79 -6.17 15.28
C LEU A 121 2.56 -5.46 16.40
N ILE A 122 1.85 -4.77 17.30
CA ILE A 122 2.48 -4.11 18.46
C ILE A 122 3.15 -5.15 19.36
N LYS A 123 2.46 -6.27 19.62
CA LYS A 123 3.02 -7.34 20.44
C LYS A 123 4.27 -7.93 19.79
N GLU A 124 4.21 -8.30 18.52
CA GLU A 124 5.35 -8.87 17.80
C GLU A 124 6.54 -7.92 17.77
N ARG A 125 6.32 -6.62 17.57
CA ARG A 125 7.38 -5.61 17.61
C ARG A 125 7.98 -5.42 19.00
N ASN A 126 7.18 -5.47 20.04
CA ASN A 126 7.67 -5.42 21.41
C ASN A 126 8.50 -6.66 21.74
N ASP A 127 8.04 -7.85 21.36
CA ASP A 127 8.76 -9.11 21.59
C ASP A 127 10.10 -9.10 20.85
N GLU A 128 10.14 -8.62 19.60
CA GLU A 128 11.36 -8.47 18.80
C GLU A 128 12.34 -7.48 19.45
N LEU A 129 11.84 -6.31 19.87
CA LEU A 129 12.65 -5.29 20.55
C LEU A 129 13.25 -5.84 21.84
N ILE A 130 12.44 -6.49 22.68
CA ILE A 130 12.88 -7.12 23.94
C ILE A 130 13.95 -8.17 23.67
N SER A 131 13.74 -9.02 22.66
CA SER A 131 14.71 -10.03 22.26
C SER A 131 16.03 -9.41 21.83
N SER A 132 16.00 -8.38 20.98
CA SER A 132 17.19 -7.65 20.54
C SER A 132 17.93 -7.02 21.71
N MET A 133 17.24 -6.33 22.61
CA MET A 133 17.84 -5.69 23.78
C MET A 133 18.49 -6.72 24.72
N ASN A 134 17.90 -7.88 24.88
CA ASN A 134 18.47 -8.97 25.69
C ASN A 134 19.75 -9.57 25.08
N THR A 135 19.86 -9.57 23.77
CA THR A 135 21.02 -10.15 23.05
C THR A 135 22.15 -9.15 22.85
N GLU A 136 21.82 -7.88 22.62
CA GLU A 136 22.79 -6.85 22.22
C GLU A 136 23.35 -6.06 23.40
N THR A 137 22.63 -5.93 24.51
CA THR A 137 23.06 -5.12 25.66
C THR A 137 23.29 -5.96 26.92
N ARG A 138 24.57 -6.06 27.34
CA ARG A 138 24.94 -6.64 28.64
C ARG A 138 24.43 -5.84 29.83
N THR A 139 24.06 -4.59 29.61
CA THR A 139 23.66 -3.61 30.61
C THR A 139 22.17 -3.33 30.65
N PHE A 140 21.37 -4.07 29.87
CA PHE A 140 19.93 -3.86 29.90
C PHE A 140 19.31 -4.34 31.20
N PRO A 141 18.65 -3.43 31.98
CA PRO A 141 18.04 -3.81 33.25
C PRO A 141 16.81 -4.67 32.98
N ARG A 142 16.92 -5.96 33.24
CA ARG A 142 15.84 -6.95 32.98
C ARG A 142 14.56 -6.67 33.74
N GLU A 143 14.66 -5.93 34.85
CA GLU A 143 13.50 -5.50 35.64
C GLU A 143 12.51 -4.61 34.86
N ILE A 144 12.96 -3.96 33.79
CA ILE A 144 12.08 -3.19 32.90
C ILE A 144 11.11 -4.13 32.19
N LEU A 145 11.51 -5.36 31.85
CA LEU A 145 10.67 -6.33 31.16
C LEU A 145 9.48 -6.81 31.99
N GLU A 146 9.63 -6.83 33.32
CA GLU A 146 8.57 -7.26 34.23
C GLU A 146 7.44 -6.23 34.36
N ASN A 147 7.68 -4.97 33.91
CA ASN A 147 6.73 -3.85 34.00
C ASN A 147 6.06 -3.48 32.69
N ILE A 148 6.36 -4.20 31.59
CA ILE A 148 5.78 -3.95 30.23
C ILE A 148 4.69 -4.98 29.88
N GLY A 149 4.43 -5.96 30.77
CA GLY A 149 3.42 -7.03 30.57
C GLY A 149 1.98 -6.61 30.85
#